data_2ff912557e2f8c56f858fef91aeec370
#
_entry.id   2ff912557e2f8c56f858fef91aeec370
#
_cell.length_a   1.000
_cell.length_b   1.000
_cell.length_c   1.000
_cell.angle_alpha   90.00
_cell.angle_beta   90.00
_cell.angle_gamma   90.00
#
_symmetry.space_group_name_H-M   'P 1'
#
loop_
_entity.id
_entity.type
_entity.pdbx_description
1 polymer ?
#
loop_
_entity_poly.entity_id
_entity_poly.type
_entity_poly.pdbx_seq_one_letter_code
_entity_poly.pdbx_strand_id
1 'polypeptide(L)'
;MLYIMRHGKTDWNELHKLQGRTDIPLNDEGREMAREAREKYKDINFDICYCSPLVRARETAEIFLEGRNIDIIPDDRLKEMSFGIYEGTANCIRDLNCPVRVLFKDPANYKGVEGGESLEQLYARTGDFLENVVKPQLADGKDILIVGHGAMNSSILCQVKNIPVEKFWDAGIENCRLMKL
;
A
#
# COMPACT_ATOMS: atom_id res chain seq x y z
N MET A 1 -0.23 15.18 -10.76
CA MET A 1 -1.37 14.32 -10.31
C MET A 1 -0.84 13.26 -9.36
N LEU A 2 -1.71 12.63 -8.52
CA LEU A 2 -1.31 11.58 -7.59
C LEU A 2 -1.88 10.23 -8.03
N TYR A 3 -1.02 9.22 -8.05
CA TYR A 3 -1.37 7.84 -8.36
C TYR A 3 -0.89 6.93 -7.24
N ILE A 4 -1.66 5.90 -6.95
CA ILE A 4 -1.26 4.83 -6.04
C ILE A 4 -1.32 3.47 -6.74
N MET A 5 -0.44 2.56 -6.33
CA MET A 5 -0.42 1.16 -6.77
C MET A 5 -0.09 0.25 -5.58
N ARG A 6 -0.79 -0.87 -5.46
CA ARG A 6 -0.45 -1.91 -4.50
C ARG A 6 0.56 -2.87 -5.13
N HIS A 7 1.52 -3.36 -4.33
CA HIS A 7 2.50 -4.36 -4.74
C HIS A 7 1.86 -5.59 -5.41
N GLY A 8 2.62 -6.31 -6.23
CA GLY A 8 2.23 -7.57 -6.83
C GLY A 8 1.99 -8.68 -5.80
N LYS A 9 1.51 -9.85 -6.23
CA LYS A 9 1.26 -10.98 -5.34
C LYS A 9 2.54 -11.52 -4.69
N THR A 10 2.37 -12.04 -3.48
CA THR A 10 3.36 -12.81 -2.73
C THR A 10 2.76 -14.17 -2.36
N ASP A 11 3.56 -15.14 -1.96
CA ASP A 11 3.05 -16.42 -1.46
C ASP A 11 2.10 -16.24 -0.26
N TRP A 12 2.34 -15.22 0.57
CA TRP A 12 1.46 -14.94 1.70
C TRP A 12 0.10 -14.34 1.29
N ASN A 13 0.00 -13.71 0.12
CA ASN A 13 -1.30 -13.34 -0.43
C ASN A 13 -2.12 -14.59 -0.81
N GLU A 14 -1.50 -15.58 -1.46
CA GLU A 14 -2.17 -16.85 -1.82
C GLU A 14 -2.58 -17.66 -0.61
N LEU A 15 -1.73 -17.68 0.42
CA LEU A 15 -2.00 -18.37 1.69
C LEU A 15 -2.94 -17.58 2.61
N HIS A 16 -3.46 -16.42 2.17
CA HIS A 16 -4.30 -15.53 2.97
C HIS A 16 -3.71 -15.18 4.34
N LYS A 17 -2.38 -14.99 4.39
CA LYS A 17 -1.66 -14.59 5.60
C LYS A 17 -1.53 -13.09 5.72
N LEU A 18 -1.63 -12.57 6.93
CA LEU A 18 -1.29 -11.19 7.25
C LEU A 18 0.21 -10.97 7.04
N GLN A 19 0.58 -10.02 6.20
CA GLN A 19 1.99 -9.73 5.90
C GLN A 19 2.57 -8.67 6.82
N GLY A 20 1.87 -7.55 6.94
CA GLY A 20 2.32 -6.43 7.73
C GLY A 20 3.70 -5.95 7.29
N ARG A 21 4.62 -5.84 8.24
CA ARG A 21 6.01 -5.43 8.02
C ARG A 21 6.98 -6.59 7.80
N THR A 22 6.51 -7.84 7.89
CA THR A 22 7.31 -8.99 7.50
C THR A 22 7.69 -8.88 6.03
N ASP A 23 8.98 -8.99 5.74
CA ASP A 23 9.54 -8.66 4.42
C ASP A 23 9.50 -9.89 3.49
N ILE A 24 8.34 -10.13 2.89
CA ILE A 24 8.08 -11.23 1.97
C ILE A 24 8.25 -10.72 0.53
N PRO A 25 9.04 -11.41 -0.34
CA PRO A 25 9.23 -11.03 -1.74
C PRO A 25 7.98 -11.30 -2.59
N LEU A 26 7.95 -10.74 -3.80
CA LEU A 26 6.98 -11.13 -4.82
C LEU A 26 7.17 -12.62 -5.16
N ASN A 27 6.07 -13.29 -5.50
CA ASN A 27 6.13 -14.56 -6.20
C ASN A 27 6.17 -14.34 -7.73
N ASP A 28 6.27 -15.41 -8.52
CA ASP A 28 6.37 -15.30 -9.97
C ASP A 28 5.13 -14.67 -10.61
N GLU A 29 3.93 -14.98 -10.08
CA GLU A 29 2.69 -14.33 -10.51
C GLU A 29 2.73 -12.82 -10.21
N GLY A 30 3.20 -12.42 -9.03
CA GLY A 30 3.32 -11.00 -8.66
C GLY A 30 4.27 -10.22 -9.57
N ARG A 31 5.38 -10.84 -9.98
CA ARG A 31 6.31 -10.25 -10.96
C ARG A 31 5.65 -10.09 -12.33
N GLU A 32 4.90 -11.11 -12.77
CA GLU A 32 4.18 -11.04 -14.04
C GLU A 32 3.09 -9.96 -14.01
N MET A 33 2.31 -9.88 -12.92
CA MET A 33 1.34 -8.79 -12.74
C MET A 33 1.98 -7.40 -12.86
N ALA A 34 3.19 -7.22 -12.31
CA ALA A 34 3.90 -5.94 -12.43
C ALA A 34 4.34 -5.64 -13.88
N ARG A 35 4.76 -6.67 -14.66
CA ARG A 35 5.08 -6.52 -16.08
C ARG A 35 3.82 -6.19 -16.91
N GLU A 36 2.73 -6.89 -16.68
CA GLU A 36 1.44 -6.61 -17.32
C GLU A 36 0.96 -5.19 -17.02
N ALA A 37 1.09 -4.74 -15.76
CA ALA A 37 0.76 -3.36 -15.38
C ALA A 37 1.64 -2.35 -16.11
N ARG A 38 2.95 -2.62 -16.28
CA ARG A 38 3.86 -1.77 -17.06
C ARG A 38 3.34 -1.58 -18.49
N GLU A 39 2.96 -2.64 -19.17
CA GLU A 39 2.43 -2.57 -20.54
C GLU A 39 1.06 -1.87 -20.59
N LYS A 40 0.18 -2.20 -19.65
CA LYS A 40 -1.17 -1.62 -19.56
C LYS A 40 -1.17 -0.11 -19.35
N TYR A 41 -0.23 0.39 -18.54
CA TYR A 41 -0.16 1.80 -18.15
C TYR A 41 1.04 2.53 -18.77
N LYS A 42 1.59 2.01 -19.88
CA LYS A 42 2.80 2.56 -20.54
C LYS A 42 2.67 4.02 -20.98
N ASP A 43 1.45 4.46 -21.31
CA ASP A 43 1.17 5.81 -21.80
C ASP A 43 0.96 6.83 -20.65
N ILE A 44 0.98 6.38 -19.40
CA ILE A 44 0.89 7.26 -18.24
C ILE A 44 2.30 7.63 -17.79
N ASN A 45 2.59 8.93 -17.75
CA ASN A 45 3.88 9.45 -17.31
C ASN A 45 3.86 9.80 -15.81
N PHE A 46 5.01 9.66 -15.19
CA PHE A 46 5.27 10.06 -13.81
C PHE A 46 6.58 10.85 -13.77
N ASP A 47 6.65 11.85 -12.90
CA ASP A 47 7.90 12.61 -12.66
C ASP A 47 8.74 11.97 -11.55
N ILE A 48 8.11 11.26 -10.62
CA ILE A 48 8.76 10.64 -9.46
C ILE A 48 7.92 9.49 -8.93
N CYS A 49 8.60 8.48 -8.38
CA CYS A 49 7.98 7.38 -7.66
C CYS A 49 8.46 7.32 -6.22
N TYR A 50 7.55 7.33 -5.28
CA TYR A 50 7.80 6.95 -3.89
C TYR A 50 7.34 5.52 -3.65
N CYS A 51 8.12 4.74 -2.90
CA CYS A 51 7.71 3.38 -2.59
C CYS A 51 7.97 3.01 -1.13
N SER A 52 7.23 2.03 -0.64
CA SER A 52 7.60 1.34 0.59
C SER A 52 8.97 0.69 0.44
N PRO A 53 9.84 0.73 1.47
CA PRO A 53 11.12 0.03 1.44
C PRO A 53 11.00 -1.51 1.51
N LEU A 54 9.80 -2.06 1.82
CA LEU A 54 9.58 -3.50 1.83
C LEU A 54 9.76 -4.08 0.42
N VAL A 55 10.48 -5.23 0.34
CA VAL A 55 10.95 -5.81 -0.92
C VAL A 55 9.85 -5.96 -1.96
N ARG A 56 8.66 -6.43 -1.59
CA ARG A 56 7.53 -6.62 -2.52
C ARG A 56 7.07 -5.33 -3.20
N ALA A 57 7.07 -4.22 -2.49
CA ALA A 57 6.65 -2.93 -3.05
C ALA A 57 7.77 -2.33 -3.90
N ARG A 58 9.01 -2.42 -3.44
CA ARG A 58 10.18 -1.93 -4.19
C ARG A 58 10.37 -2.70 -5.49
N GLU A 59 10.34 -4.04 -5.44
CA GLU A 59 10.44 -4.89 -6.63
C GLU A 59 9.30 -4.61 -7.62
N THR A 60 8.07 -4.37 -7.13
CA THR A 60 6.94 -3.97 -7.99
C THR A 60 7.23 -2.64 -8.69
N ALA A 61 7.74 -1.63 -7.97
CA ALA A 61 8.06 -0.33 -8.55
C ALA A 61 9.17 -0.45 -9.61
N GLU A 62 10.23 -1.21 -9.32
CA GLU A 62 11.35 -1.46 -10.22
C GLU A 62 10.89 -2.12 -11.53
N ILE A 63 10.06 -3.17 -11.46
CA ILE A 63 9.52 -3.87 -12.65
C ILE A 63 8.54 -2.97 -13.42
N PHE A 64 7.63 -2.27 -12.70
CA PHE A 64 6.63 -1.40 -13.34
C PHE A 64 7.26 -0.22 -14.08
N LEU A 65 8.34 0.34 -13.54
CA LEU A 65 9.03 1.50 -14.11
C LEU A 65 10.26 1.14 -14.95
N GLU A 66 10.52 -0.14 -15.18
CA GLU A 66 11.66 -0.59 -16.00
C GLU A 66 11.65 0.07 -17.38
N GLY A 67 12.81 0.62 -17.76
CA GLY A 67 12.97 1.35 -19.01
C GLY A 67 12.50 2.82 -18.99
N ARG A 68 11.98 3.30 -17.87
CA ARG A 68 11.65 4.71 -17.64
C ARG A 68 12.73 5.38 -16.79
N ASN A 69 13.09 6.59 -17.13
CA ASN A 69 14.08 7.35 -16.33
C ASN A 69 13.37 8.10 -15.19
N ILE A 70 12.92 7.35 -14.18
CA ILE A 70 12.14 7.86 -13.04
C ILE A 70 12.83 7.43 -11.76
N ASP A 71 13.10 8.39 -10.86
CA ASP A 71 13.65 8.10 -9.54
C ASP A 71 12.64 7.35 -8.67
N ILE A 72 13.08 6.25 -8.07
CA ILE A 72 12.31 5.45 -7.10
C ILE A 72 12.87 5.73 -5.72
N ILE A 73 12.13 6.46 -4.90
CA ILE A 73 12.55 6.91 -3.58
C ILE A 73 11.83 6.11 -2.50
N PRO A 74 12.54 5.29 -1.70
CA PRO A 74 11.93 4.61 -0.58
C PRO A 74 11.64 5.59 0.57
N ASP A 75 10.47 5.41 1.22
CA ASP A 75 10.09 6.18 2.41
C ASP A 75 9.46 5.26 3.45
N ASP A 76 9.97 5.30 4.68
CA ASP A 76 9.53 4.45 5.79
C ASP A 76 8.07 4.68 6.19
N ARG A 77 7.54 5.87 5.93
CA ARG A 77 6.13 6.21 6.17
C ARG A 77 5.19 5.45 5.23
N LEU A 78 5.70 4.82 4.16
CA LEU A 78 4.95 4.01 3.19
C LEU A 78 4.98 2.50 3.49
N LYS A 79 5.61 2.06 4.59
CA LYS A 79 5.53 0.66 5.03
C LYS A 79 4.08 0.25 5.27
N GLU A 80 3.78 -1.04 5.11
CA GLU A 80 2.47 -1.56 5.47
C GLU A 80 2.19 -1.38 6.97
N MET A 81 0.92 -1.43 7.34
CA MET A 81 0.47 -1.49 8.71
C MET A 81 1.10 -2.70 9.41
N SER A 82 1.69 -2.50 10.58
CA SER A 82 2.19 -3.62 11.38
C SER A 82 1.03 -4.36 12.05
N PHE A 83 1.02 -5.69 11.94
CA PHE A 83 0.09 -6.57 12.63
C PHE A 83 0.72 -7.27 13.83
N GLY A 84 1.93 -6.85 14.24
CA GLY A 84 2.62 -7.34 15.42
C GLY A 84 2.74 -8.85 15.44
N ILE A 85 2.38 -9.47 16.57
CA ILE A 85 2.45 -10.92 16.75
C ILE A 85 1.54 -11.73 15.82
N TYR A 86 0.60 -11.09 15.11
CA TYR A 86 -0.33 -11.74 14.18
C TYR A 86 0.19 -11.83 12.75
N GLU A 87 1.37 -11.27 12.45
CA GLU A 87 1.98 -11.43 11.12
C GLU A 87 2.25 -12.91 10.85
N GLY A 88 1.92 -13.38 9.64
CA GLY A 88 1.95 -14.79 9.25
C GLY A 88 0.70 -15.60 9.61
N THR A 89 -0.24 -15.03 10.39
CA THR A 89 -1.52 -15.71 10.68
C THR A 89 -2.38 -15.79 9.42
N ALA A 90 -2.84 -16.99 9.09
CA ALA A 90 -3.72 -17.23 7.96
C ALA A 90 -5.20 -17.00 8.32
N ASN A 91 -5.98 -16.58 7.32
CA ASN A 91 -7.45 -16.49 7.40
C ASN A 91 -8.01 -15.60 8.53
N CYS A 92 -7.24 -14.65 9.03
CA CYS A 92 -7.60 -13.79 10.16
C CYS A 92 -8.93 -13.04 9.96
N ILE A 93 -9.31 -12.72 8.72
CA ILE A 93 -10.59 -12.08 8.40
C ILE A 93 -11.78 -12.99 8.71
N ARG A 94 -11.60 -14.31 8.58
CA ARG A 94 -12.65 -15.32 8.80
C ARG A 94 -12.63 -15.85 10.22
N ASP A 95 -11.51 -15.79 10.91
CA ASP A 95 -11.35 -16.26 12.29
C ASP A 95 -11.98 -15.26 13.27
N LEU A 96 -13.04 -15.68 13.95
CA LEU A 96 -13.74 -14.84 14.93
C LEU A 96 -12.88 -14.49 16.16
N ASN A 97 -11.84 -15.27 16.42
CA ASN A 97 -10.92 -15.06 17.54
C ASN A 97 -9.71 -14.20 17.16
N CYS A 98 -9.50 -13.91 15.87
CA CYS A 98 -8.40 -13.06 15.44
C CYS A 98 -8.73 -11.58 15.69
N PRO A 99 -8.02 -10.87 16.59
CA PRO A 99 -8.35 -9.47 16.90
C PRO A 99 -8.11 -8.52 15.73
N VAL A 100 -7.23 -8.87 14.78
CA VAL A 100 -7.00 -8.08 13.57
C VAL A 100 -8.25 -8.11 12.65
N ARG A 101 -9.18 -9.07 12.83
CA ARG A 101 -10.44 -9.10 12.10
C ARG A 101 -11.24 -7.80 12.25
N VAL A 102 -11.13 -7.12 13.37
CA VAL A 102 -11.81 -5.83 13.62
C VAL A 102 -11.40 -4.80 12.57
N LEU A 103 -10.13 -4.74 12.18
CA LEU A 103 -9.67 -3.84 11.11
C LEU A 103 -10.46 -4.01 9.80
N PHE A 104 -10.84 -5.24 9.47
CA PHE A 104 -11.51 -5.56 8.22
C PHE A 104 -13.04 -5.47 8.29
N LYS A 105 -13.63 -5.55 9.48
CA LYS A 105 -15.08 -5.58 9.67
C LYS A 105 -15.64 -4.31 10.28
N ASP A 106 -14.85 -3.63 11.09
CA ASP A 106 -15.23 -2.42 11.81
C ASP A 106 -13.98 -1.56 12.05
N PRO A 107 -13.39 -1.01 10.96
CA PRO A 107 -12.12 -0.29 11.04
C PRO A 107 -12.16 0.90 12.01
N ALA A 108 -13.30 1.57 12.19
CA ALA A 108 -13.44 2.68 13.12
C ALA A 108 -13.15 2.28 14.59
N ASN A 109 -13.38 1.02 14.95
CA ASN A 109 -13.15 0.48 16.28
C ASN A 109 -11.80 -0.27 16.42
N TYR A 110 -10.97 -0.33 15.37
CA TYR A 110 -9.67 -0.99 15.43
C TYR A 110 -8.63 -0.12 16.17
N LYS A 111 -8.13 -0.61 17.29
CA LYS A 111 -7.16 0.10 18.16
C LYS A 111 -5.73 -0.43 18.06
N GLY A 112 -5.48 -1.37 17.13
CA GLY A 112 -4.22 -2.09 17.02
C GLY A 112 -4.22 -3.38 17.82
N VAL A 113 -3.13 -4.12 17.71
CA VAL A 113 -2.85 -5.36 18.42
C VAL A 113 -1.47 -5.29 19.06
N GLU A 114 -1.15 -6.26 19.91
CA GLU A 114 0.17 -6.33 20.56
C GLU A 114 1.32 -6.30 19.54
N GLY A 115 2.23 -5.35 19.71
CA GLY A 115 3.33 -5.10 18.77
C GLY A 115 2.93 -4.57 17.40
N GLY A 116 1.63 -4.34 17.20
CA GLY A 116 1.08 -3.81 15.95
C GLY A 116 0.82 -2.31 15.96
N GLU A 117 0.33 -1.81 14.85
CA GLU A 117 0.01 -0.40 14.62
C GLU A 117 -1.51 -0.19 14.68
N SER A 118 -1.97 0.91 15.27
CA SER A 118 -3.37 1.33 15.18
C SER A 118 -3.65 2.07 13.87
N LEU A 119 -4.93 2.24 13.52
CA LEU A 119 -5.30 3.09 12.38
C LEU A 119 -4.90 4.55 12.60
N GLU A 120 -5.00 5.06 13.83
CA GLU A 120 -4.58 6.43 14.16
C GLU A 120 -3.09 6.64 13.85
N GLN A 121 -2.23 5.70 14.23
CA GLN A 121 -0.79 5.75 13.93
C GLN A 121 -0.52 5.67 12.41
N LEU A 122 -1.24 4.79 11.69
CA LEU A 122 -1.15 4.69 10.24
C LEU A 122 -1.54 6.01 9.56
N TYR A 123 -2.67 6.60 9.96
CA TYR A 123 -3.12 7.89 9.43
C TYR A 123 -2.15 9.02 9.73
N ALA A 124 -1.57 9.05 10.94
CA ALA A 124 -0.60 10.07 11.32
C ALA A 124 0.63 10.05 10.41
N ARG A 125 1.26 8.87 10.18
CA ARG A 125 2.47 8.79 9.35
C ARG A 125 2.19 8.98 7.85
N THR A 126 1.06 8.45 7.34
CA THR A 126 0.70 8.66 5.93
C THR A 126 0.23 10.10 5.68
N GLY A 127 -0.43 10.73 6.65
CA GLY A 127 -0.77 12.14 6.63
C GLY A 127 0.47 13.04 6.63
N ASP A 128 1.46 12.75 7.47
CA ASP A 128 2.74 13.45 7.46
C ASP A 128 3.43 13.35 6.09
N PHE A 129 3.41 12.17 5.47
CA PHE A 129 3.94 11.98 4.11
C PHE A 129 3.18 12.83 3.06
N LEU A 130 1.85 12.83 3.13
CA LEU A 130 1.02 13.62 2.23
C LEU A 130 1.28 15.12 2.36
N GLU A 131 1.36 15.65 3.60
CA GLU A 131 1.56 17.07 3.85
C GLU A 131 2.97 17.55 3.45
N ASN A 132 3.99 16.81 3.84
CA ASN A 132 5.37 17.27 3.76
C ASN A 132 6.09 16.84 2.48
N VAL A 133 5.58 15.83 1.74
CA VAL A 133 6.21 15.33 0.52
C VAL A 133 5.30 15.49 -0.69
N VAL A 134 4.05 14.99 -0.61
CA VAL A 134 3.18 14.93 -1.78
C VAL A 134 2.61 16.30 -2.15
N LYS A 135 2.03 17.03 -1.18
CA LYS A 135 1.38 18.32 -1.47
C LYS A 135 2.32 19.36 -2.09
N PRO A 136 3.56 19.58 -1.60
CA PRO A 136 4.46 20.51 -2.24
C PRO A 136 4.75 20.17 -3.70
N GLN A 137 4.98 18.89 -3.99
CA GLN A 137 5.30 18.47 -5.34
C GLN A 137 4.10 18.51 -6.29
N LEU A 138 2.88 18.24 -5.79
CA LEU A 138 1.66 18.46 -6.56
C LEU A 138 1.44 19.93 -6.88
N ALA A 139 1.78 20.83 -5.95
CA ALA A 139 1.74 22.28 -6.19
C ALA A 139 2.74 22.72 -7.28
N ASP A 140 3.88 22.04 -7.39
CA ASP A 140 4.85 22.21 -8.47
C ASP A 140 4.42 21.54 -9.80
N GLY A 141 3.22 20.96 -9.86
CA GLY A 141 2.64 20.35 -11.06
C GLY A 141 3.12 18.94 -11.37
N LYS A 142 3.84 18.27 -10.47
CA LYS A 142 4.39 16.93 -10.70
C LYS A 142 3.32 15.84 -10.70
N ASP A 143 3.56 14.81 -11.50
CA ASP A 143 2.84 13.55 -11.50
C ASP A 143 3.58 12.52 -10.62
N ILE A 144 2.94 12.14 -9.51
CA ILE A 144 3.56 11.33 -8.45
C ILE A 144 2.94 9.95 -8.46
N LEU A 145 3.78 8.90 -8.45
CA LEU A 145 3.38 7.53 -8.20
C LEU A 145 3.78 7.12 -6.77
N ILE A 146 2.87 6.47 -6.05
CA ILE A 146 3.16 5.80 -4.78
C ILE A 146 2.93 4.31 -4.96
N VAL A 147 3.96 3.49 -4.71
CA VAL A 147 3.85 2.03 -4.71
C VAL A 147 3.94 1.51 -3.27
N GLY A 148 2.86 0.86 -2.83
CA GLY A 148 2.75 0.45 -1.44
C GLY A 148 1.87 -0.79 -1.23
N HIS A 149 1.00 -0.73 -0.23
CA HIS A 149 0.32 -1.88 0.35
C HIS A 149 -1.18 -1.64 0.50
N GLY A 150 -1.90 -2.65 1.00
CA GLY A 150 -3.35 -2.60 1.13
C GLY A 150 -3.82 -1.52 2.12
N ALA A 151 -3.49 -1.64 3.40
CA ALA A 151 -3.95 -0.71 4.43
C ALA A 151 -3.31 0.67 4.26
N MET A 152 -2.01 0.72 3.94
CA MET A 152 -1.30 1.98 3.74
C MET A 152 -1.92 2.80 2.59
N ASN A 153 -2.18 2.19 1.43
CA ASN A 153 -2.82 2.86 0.30
C ASN A 153 -4.26 3.27 0.61
N SER A 154 -5.02 2.44 1.35
CA SER A 154 -6.37 2.80 1.81
C SER A 154 -6.34 4.04 2.70
N SER A 155 -5.36 4.14 3.61
CA SER A 155 -5.19 5.32 4.46
C SER A 155 -4.93 6.59 3.63
N ILE A 156 -4.04 6.53 2.63
CA ILE A 156 -3.77 7.65 1.71
C ILE A 156 -5.04 8.02 0.95
N LEU A 157 -5.73 7.05 0.36
CA LEU A 157 -6.96 7.27 -0.40
C LEU A 157 -8.04 7.94 0.46
N CYS A 158 -8.26 7.43 1.68
CA CYS A 158 -9.26 8.00 2.59
C CYS A 158 -8.94 9.46 2.93
N GLN A 159 -7.68 9.79 3.20
CA GLN A 159 -7.26 11.16 3.53
C GLN A 159 -7.39 12.10 2.31
N VAL A 160 -6.97 11.66 1.12
CA VAL A 160 -7.02 12.50 -0.09
C VAL A 160 -8.47 12.75 -0.57
N LYS A 161 -9.34 11.73 -0.47
CA LYS A 161 -10.74 11.80 -0.92
C LYS A 161 -11.73 12.15 0.19
N ASN A 162 -11.27 12.41 1.41
CA ASN A 162 -12.12 12.63 2.60
C ASN A 162 -13.15 11.51 2.81
N ILE A 163 -12.72 10.25 2.63
CA ILE A 163 -13.56 9.07 2.85
C ILE A 163 -13.58 8.75 4.35
N PRO A 164 -14.76 8.57 4.96
CA PRO A 164 -14.85 8.22 6.38
C PRO A 164 -14.23 6.85 6.67
N VAL A 165 -13.69 6.68 7.88
CA VAL A 165 -12.93 5.48 8.27
C VAL A 165 -13.76 4.19 8.21
N GLU A 166 -15.08 4.28 8.38
CA GLU A 166 -16.01 3.14 8.24
C GLU A 166 -15.95 2.52 6.84
N LYS A 167 -15.55 3.30 5.84
CA LYS A 167 -15.40 2.91 4.43
C LYS A 167 -13.96 2.63 4.01
N PHE A 168 -13.09 2.38 4.97
CA PHE A 168 -11.64 2.23 4.77
C PHE A 168 -11.27 1.21 3.67
N TRP A 169 -12.06 0.16 3.50
CA TRP A 169 -11.83 -0.91 2.53
C TRP A 169 -12.69 -0.85 1.27
N ASP A 170 -13.61 0.12 1.15
CA ASP A 170 -14.58 0.16 0.05
C ASP A 170 -13.94 0.34 -1.33
N ALA A 171 -12.75 0.92 -1.39
CA ALA A 171 -12.05 1.17 -2.66
C ALA A 171 -11.46 -0.09 -3.32
N GLY A 172 -11.29 -1.18 -2.56
CA GLY A 172 -10.81 -2.47 -3.08
C GLY A 172 -9.47 -2.35 -3.82
N ILE A 173 -8.38 -2.03 -3.12
CA ILE A 173 -7.07 -1.82 -3.75
C ILE A 173 -6.46 -3.17 -4.14
N GLU A 174 -6.60 -3.52 -5.42
CA GLU A 174 -6.08 -4.75 -6.03
C GLU A 174 -4.57 -4.66 -6.29
N ASN A 175 -3.91 -5.83 -6.31
CA ASN A 175 -2.48 -5.91 -6.64
C ASN A 175 -2.20 -5.38 -8.06
N CYS A 176 -1.15 -4.59 -8.21
CA CYS A 176 -0.69 -3.99 -9.47
C CYS A 176 -1.72 -3.13 -10.22
N ARG A 177 -2.84 -2.77 -9.59
CA ARG A 177 -3.80 -1.83 -10.16
C ARG A 177 -3.37 -0.39 -9.88
N LEU A 178 -3.23 0.39 -10.95
CA LEU A 178 -2.98 1.83 -10.84
C LEU A 178 -4.29 2.56 -10.57
N MET A 179 -4.30 3.39 -9.55
CA MET A 179 -5.45 4.22 -9.19
C MET A 179 -5.03 5.68 -9.15
N LYS A 180 -5.77 6.54 -9.85
CA LYS A 180 -5.62 7.99 -9.82
C LYS A 180 -6.46 8.57 -8.68
N LEU A 181 -5.88 9.42 -7.86
CA LEU A 181 -6.52 10.10 -6.72
C LEU A 181 -6.94 11.53 -7.02
#